data_852512ccceb30024ed43e8e3993991a7
#
_entry.id   852512ccceb30024ed43e8e3993991a7
#
_cell.length_a   1.000
_cell.length_b   1.000
_cell.length_c   1.000
_cell.angle_alpha   90.00
_cell.angle_beta   90.00
_cell.angle_gamma   90.00
#
_symmetry.space_group_name_H-M   'P 1'
#
loop_
_entity.id
_entity.type
_entity.pdbx_description
1 polymer ?
#
loop_
_entity_poly.entity_id
_entity_poly.type
_entity_poly.pdbx_seq_one_letter_code
_entity_poly.pdbx_strand_id
1 'polypeptide(L)'
;MITDTQWLLRAVTAELEQAGIAQCVTAPNVLTYEAALADLNQYPASVIFVLPGALNVSHDIEGGMPIKADISREVTLFISAAATGVPGGDMDTANHMTDRVLQKLMWNSLGQDGLVICKPRSAAPLSIVWEDAPGRAVWTMTVEVTSFETEF
;
A
#
# COMPACT_ATOMS: atom_id res chain seq x y z
N MET A 1 -3.31 0.19 -21.83
CA MET A 1 -3.94 -0.69 -20.83
C MET A 1 -4.37 0.13 -19.64
N ILE A 2 -5.59 0.02 -19.25
CA ILE A 2 -6.10 0.68 -18.04
C ILE A 2 -5.86 -0.26 -16.86
N THR A 3 -5.12 0.22 -15.87
CA THR A 3 -4.94 -0.52 -14.63
C THR A 3 -6.16 -0.25 -13.74
N ASP A 4 -6.89 -1.28 -13.38
CA ASP A 4 -7.96 -1.15 -12.41
C ASP A 4 -7.41 -1.31 -10.97
N THR A 5 -8.23 -0.95 -9.99
CA THR A 5 -7.83 -1.02 -8.59
C THR A 5 -7.48 -2.45 -8.16
N GLN A 6 -8.23 -3.44 -8.62
CA GLN A 6 -7.97 -4.85 -8.30
C GLN A 6 -6.61 -5.31 -8.84
N TRP A 7 -6.32 -4.96 -10.08
CA TRP A 7 -5.02 -5.26 -10.68
C TRP A 7 -3.90 -4.62 -9.86
N LEU A 8 -4.10 -3.36 -9.48
CA LEU A 8 -3.09 -2.60 -8.74
C LEU A 8 -2.78 -3.24 -7.39
N LEU A 9 -3.80 -3.60 -6.62
CA LEU A 9 -3.61 -4.25 -5.31
C LEU A 9 -2.84 -5.57 -5.46
N ARG A 10 -3.17 -6.36 -6.47
CA ARG A 10 -2.47 -7.62 -6.74
C ARG A 10 -1.04 -7.40 -7.20
N ALA A 11 -0.80 -6.40 -8.03
CA ALA A 11 0.54 -6.10 -8.52
C ALA A 11 1.46 -5.63 -7.40
N VAL A 12 0.99 -4.75 -6.53
CA VAL A 12 1.75 -4.30 -5.36
C VAL A 12 2.02 -5.48 -4.41
N THR A 13 1.01 -6.30 -4.15
CA THR A 13 1.15 -7.50 -3.31
C THR A 13 2.22 -8.43 -3.88
N ALA A 14 2.20 -8.71 -5.17
CA ALA A 14 3.18 -9.57 -5.82
C ALA A 14 4.61 -9.03 -5.71
N GLU A 15 4.79 -7.73 -5.90
CA GLU A 15 6.10 -7.09 -5.76
C GLU A 15 6.66 -7.23 -4.33
N LEU A 16 5.83 -7.03 -3.33
CA LEU A 16 6.24 -7.15 -1.93
C LEU A 16 6.51 -8.60 -1.53
N GLU A 17 5.73 -9.55 -2.03
CA GLU A 17 5.96 -10.97 -1.79
C GLU A 17 7.26 -11.45 -2.44
N GLN A 18 7.57 -11.00 -3.65
CA GLN A 18 8.85 -11.31 -4.31
C GLN A 18 10.04 -10.78 -3.52
N ALA A 19 9.89 -9.65 -2.87
CA ALA A 19 10.94 -9.09 -2.02
C ALA A 19 11.15 -9.90 -0.73
N GLY A 20 10.22 -10.77 -0.37
CA GLY A 20 10.35 -11.63 0.81
C GLY A 20 10.30 -10.86 2.14
N ILE A 21 9.61 -9.72 2.18
CA ILE A 21 9.55 -8.87 3.37
C ILE A 21 8.65 -9.47 4.43
N ALA A 22 7.45 -9.87 4.05
CA ALA A 22 6.46 -10.49 4.92
C ALA A 22 5.33 -11.10 4.08
N GLN A 23 4.44 -11.85 4.72
CA GLN A 23 3.18 -12.24 4.10
C GLN A 23 2.37 -10.99 3.73
N CYS A 24 1.86 -10.95 2.53
CA CYS A 24 1.05 -9.82 2.06
C CYS A 24 -0.40 -10.28 1.85
N VAL A 25 -1.33 -9.46 2.31
CA VAL A 25 -2.76 -9.75 2.19
C VAL A 25 -3.43 -8.58 1.49
N THR A 26 -4.04 -8.85 0.35
CA THR A 26 -4.91 -7.87 -0.31
C THR A 26 -6.25 -7.87 0.40
N ALA A 27 -6.67 -6.72 0.89
CA ALA A 27 -7.90 -6.59 1.64
C ALA A 27 -8.88 -5.62 0.96
N PRO A 28 -9.46 -6.01 -0.20
CA PRO A 28 -10.31 -5.10 -0.98
C PRO A 28 -11.62 -4.76 -0.27
N ASN A 29 -12.02 -5.56 0.71
CA ASN A 29 -13.27 -5.37 1.46
C ASN A 29 -13.05 -4.65 2.79
N VAL A 30 -11.81 -4.37 3.16
CA VAL A 30 -11.51 -3.63 4.39
C VAL A 30 -11.49 -2.16 4.03
N LEU A 31 -12.58 -1.47 4.27
CA LEU A 31 -12.77 -0.08 3.88
C LEU A 31 -12.41 0.91 4.98
N THR A 32 -12.26 0.43 6.21
CA THR A 32 -11.96 1.29 7.35
C THR A 32 -10.69 0.83 8.06
N TYR A 33 -10.05 1.77 8.68
CA TYR A 33 -8.90 1.58 9.52
C TYR A 33 -9.15 0.54 10.64
N GLU A 34 -10.29 0.65 11.32
CA GLU A 34 -10.66 -0.24 12.42
C GLU A 34 -10.80 -1.69 11.96
N ALA A 35 -11.39 -1.91 10.79
CA ALA A 35 -11.54 -3.26 10.25
C ALA A 35 -10.18 -3.87 9.90
N ALA A 36 -9.26 -3.09 9.33
CA ALA A 36 -7.90 -3.56 9.05
C ALA A 36 -7.19 -3.96 10.34
N LEU A 37 -7.39 -3.22 11.40
CA LEU A 37 -6.81 -3.50 12.70
C LEU A 37 -7.34 -4.80 13.33
N ALA A 38 -8.64 -5.01 13.26
CA ALA A 38 -9.26 -6.23 13.77
C ALA A 38 -8.71 -7.47 13.06
N ASP A 39 -8.48 -7.36 11.74
CA ASP A 39 -7.93 -8.45 10.95
C ASP A 39 -6.47 -8.78 11.31
N LEU A 40 -5.70 -7.82 11.79
CA LEU A 40 -4.32 -8.06 12.21
C LEU A 40 -4.18 -9.13 13.28
N ASN A 41 -5.18 -9.30 14.15
CA ASN A 41 -5.17 -10.34 15.18
C ASN A 41 -5.17 -11.76 14.65
N GLN A 42 -5.62 -11.96 13.41
CA GLN A 42 -5.62 -13.26 12.76
C GLN A 42 -4.24 -13.64 12.20
N TYR A 43 -3.30 -12.71 12.21
CA TYR A 43 -1.96 -12.89 11.65
C TYR A 43 -0.90 -12.67 12.72
N PRO A 44 -0.54 -13.71 13.49
CA PRO A 44 0.46 -13.57 14.56
C PRO A 44 1.87 -13.26 14.05
N ALA A 45 2.20 -13.67 12.82
CA ALA A 45 3.45 -13.33 12.17
C ALA A 45 3.43 -11.91 11.58
N SER A 46 4.57 -11.45 11.09
CA SER A 46 4.64 -10.19 10.35
C SER A 46 3.77 -10.25 9.10
N VAL A 47 3.02 -9.20 8.83
CA VAL A 47 2.08 -9.14 7.71
C VAL A 47 1.99 -7.73 7.16
N ILE A 48 1.74 -7.61 5.86
CA ILE A 48 1.47 -6.35 5.18
C ILE A 48 0.07 -6.42 4.57
N PHE A 49 -0.81 -5.51 4.99
CA PHE A 49 -2.12 -5.36 4.38
C PHE A 49 -2.05 -4.33 3.27
N VAL A 50 -2.57 -4.69 2.11
CA VAL A 50 -2.61 -3.84 0.92
C VAL A 50 -4.06 -3.43 0.67
N LEU A 51 -4.35 -2.15 0.86
CA LEU A 51 -5.70 -1.59 0.83
C LEU A 51 -5.83 -0.52 -0.24
N PRO A 52 -7.01 -0.37 -0.87
CA PRO A 52 -7.24 0.76 -1.75
C PRO A 52 -7.33 2.07 -0.97
N GLY A 53 -6.85 3.14 -1.57
CA GLY A 53 -7.01 4.50 -1.09
C GLY A 53 -7.80 5.35 -2.09
N ALA A 54 -7.49 6.64 -2.14
CA ALA A 54 -8.17 7.57 -3.03
C ALA A 54 -7.81 7.34 -4.50
N LEU A 55 -8.72 7.72 -5.39
CA LEU A 55 -8.51 7.73 -6.83
C LEU A 55 -8.71 9.15 -7.34
N ASN A 56 -7.73 9.65 -8.08
CA ASN A 56 -7.75 10.98 -8.67
C ASN A 56 -7.53 10.89 -10.17
N VAL A 57 -8.28 11.67 -10.92
CA VAL A 57 -8.17 11.73 -12.37
C VAL A 57 -7.85 13.16 -12.78
N SER A 58 -6.78 13.32 -13.55
CA SER A 58 -6.39 14.59 -14.13
C SER A 58 -6.64 14.54 -15.63
N HIS A 59 -7.31 15.55 -16.17
CA HIS A 59 -7.66 15.64 -17.59
C HIS A 59 -6.93 16.81 -18.24
N ASP A 60 -6.39 16.57 -19.44
CA ASP A 60 -5.96 17.63 -20.33
C ASP A 60 -6.96 17.75 -21.47
N ILE A 61 -7.49 18.98 -21.68
CA ILE A 61 -8.45 19.28 -22.72
C ILE A 61 -7.90 20.47 -23.53
N GLU A 62 -7.91 20.34 -24.84
CA GLU A 62 -7.53 21.41 -25.76
C GLU A 62 -8.61 21.61 -26.80
N GLY A 63 -9.09 22.87 -26.95
CA GLY A 63 -10.14 23.20 -27.92
C GLY A 63 -11.45 22.44 -27.71
N GLY A 64 -11.77 22.05 -26.47
CA GLY A 64 -12.95 21.24 -26.17
C GLY A 64 -12.75 19.74 -26.43
N MET A 65 -11.59 19.34 -26.91
CA MET A 65 -11.26 17.93 -27.18
C MET A 65 -10.38 17.35 -26.09
N PRO A 66 -10.71 16.19 -25.53
CA PRO A 66 -9.83 15.53 -24.57
C PRO A 66 -8.53 15.07 -25.25
N ILE A 67 -7.39 15.38 -24.63
CA ILE A 67 -6.06 15.00 -25.11
C ILE A 67 -5.57 13.77 -24.35
N LYS A 68 -5.61 13.84 -23.03
CA LYS A 68 -5.17 12.75 -22.16
C LYS A 68 -5.84 12.81 -20.79
N ALA A 69 -5.81 11.69 -20.11
CA ALA A 69 -6.08 11.62 -18.68
C ALA A 69 -4.98 10.85 -17.99
N ASP A 70 -4.56 11.34 -16.84
CA ASP A 70 -3.70 10.61 -15.92
C ASP A 70 -4.54 10.15 -14.75
N ILE A 71 -4.46 8.86 -14.44
CA ILE A 71 -5.18 8.27 -13.32
C ILE A 71 -4.18 8.00 -12.21
N SER A 72 -4.43 8.59 -11.06
CA SER A 72 -3.63 8.37 -9.86
C SER A 72 -4.47 7.64 -8.83
N ARG A 73 -3.98 6.49 -8.38
CA ARG A 73 -4.59 5.71 -7.34
C ARG A 73 -3.66 5.65 -6.14
N GLU A 74 -4.23 5.81 -4.96
CA GLU A 74 -3.47 5.59 -3.73
C GLU A 74 -3.67 4.16 -3.26
N VAL A 75 -2.60 3.57 -2.76
CA VAL A 75 -2.61 2.29 -2.06
C VAL A 75 -2.15 2.57 -0.64
N THR A 76 -2.92 2.10 0.32
CA THR A 76 -2.57 2.20 1.73
C THR A 76 -2.03 0.86 2.20
N LEU A 77 -0.87 0.89 2.83
CA LEU A 77 -0.23 -0.29 3.38
C LEU A 77 -0.24 -0.20 4.90
N PHE A 78 -0.65 -1.28 5.56
CA PHE A 78 -0.41 -1.48 6.99
C PHE A 78 0.69 -2.51 7.14
N ILE A 79 1.84 -2.07 7.63
CA ILE A 79 3.05 -2.87 7.78
C ILE A 79 3.18 -3.24 9.24
N SER A 80 2.90 -4.48 9.56
CA SER A 80 2.84 -4.95 10.94
C SER A 80 3.93 -5.98 11.21
N ALA A 81 4.77 -5.70 12.19
CA ALA A 81 5.71 -6.70 12.73
C ALA A 81 4.95 -7.79 13.47
N ALA A 82 5.59 -8.93 13.67
CA ALA A 82 5.04 -10.04 14.44
C ALA A 82 4.63 -9.62 15.84
N ALA A 83 3.56 -10.21 16.35
CA ALA A 83 3.11 -9.97 17.70
C ALA A 83 4.14 -10.48 18.72
N THR A 84 4.53 -9.63 19.69
CA THR A 84 5.50 -9.98 20.71
C THR A 84 4.89 -10.15 22.09
N GLY A 85 3.63 -9.73 22.27
CA GLY A 85 2.97 -9.69 23.58
C GLY A 85 3.42 -8.53 24.47
N VAL A 86 4.30 -7.67 23.97
CA VAL A 86 4.80 -6.49 24.69
C VAL A 86 4.20 -5.24 24.07
N PRO A 87 3.73 -4.26 24.84
CA PRO A 87 3.22 -3.01 24.30
C PRO A 87 4.23 -2.34 23.37
N GLY A 88 3.75 -1.89 22.19
CA GLY A 88 4.59 -1.31 21.14
C GLY A 88 5.28 -2.33 20.24
N GLY A 89 5.23 -3.61 20.55
CA GLY A 89 5.77 -4.68 19.72
C GLY A 89 7.27 -4.54 19.41
N ASP A 90 7.69 -5.11 18.30
CA ASP A 90 9.06 -4.97 17.80
C ASP A 90 9.14 -3.81 16.80
N MET A 91 9.42 -2.61 17.32
CA MET A 91 9.54 -1.40 16.50
C MET A 91 10.73 -1.45 15.55
N ASP A 92 11.84 -2.08 15.94
CA ASP A 92 13.01 -2.17 15.06
C ASP A 92 12.70 -3.03 13.83
N THR A 93 11.99 -4.14 14.01
CA THR A 93 11.53 -4.97 12.90
C THR A 93 10.55 -4.23 12.01
N ALA A 94 9.59 -3.52 12.59
CA ALA A 94 8.62 -2.73 11.83
C ALA A 94 9.29 -1.61 11.04
N ASN A 95 10.24 -0.91 11.63
CA ASN A 95 11.02 0.12 10.96
C ASN A 95 11.78 -0.44 9.77
N HIS A 96 12.44 -1.58 9.96
CA HIS A 96 13.21 -2.24 8.90
C HIS A 96 12.30 -2.72 7.76
N MET A 97 11.16 -3.31 8.08
CA MET A 97 10.17 -3.72 7.08
C MET A 97 9.69 -2.52 6.27
N THR A 98 9.39 -1.40 6.93
CA THR A 98 8.93 -0.18 6.26
C THR A 98 9.98 0.38 5.30
N ASP A 99 11.24 0.40 5.71
CA ASP A 99 12.34 0.83 4.85
C ASP A 99 12.48 -0.08 3.62
N ARG A 100 12.35 -1.39 3.80
CA ARG A 100 12.40 -2.34 2.69
C ARG A 100 11.25 -2.17 1.73
N VAL A 101 10.04 -1.93 2.24
CA VAL A 101 8.86 -1.64 1.40
C VAL A 101 9.08 -0.36 0.60
N LEU A 102 9.58 0.68 1.25
CA LEU A 102 9.88 1.95 0.59
C LEU A 102 10.88 1.74 -0.56
N GLN A 103 11.98 1.04 -0.31
CA GLN A 103 13.00 0.77 -1.31
C GLN A 103 12.45 -0.05 -2.49
N LYS A 104 11.59 -1.03 -2.21
CA LYS A 104 11.02 -1.87 -3.25
C LYS A 104 10.02 -1.13 -4.13
N LEU A 105 9.20 -0.26 -3.56
CA LEU A 105 8.14 0.43 -4.29
C LEU A 105 8.57 1.75 -4.92
N MET A 106 9.66 2.37 -4.46
CA MET A 106 10.11 3.65 -5.00
C MET A 106 10.39 3.55 -6.49
N TRP A 107 9.64 4.32 -7.28
CA TRP A 107 9.74 4.36 -8.75
C TRP A 107 9.47 3.03 -9.46
N ASN A 108 8.84 2.07 -8.78
CA ASN A 108 8.52 0.76 -9.36
C ASN A 108 7.43 0.91 -10.42
N SER A 109 7.61 0.29 -11.55
CA SER A 109 6.65 0.32 -12.67
C SER A 109 5.62 -0.82 -12.61
N LEU A 110 5.71 -1.71 -11.65
CA LEU A 110 4.86 -2.90 -11.51
C LEU A 110 4.82 -3.75 -12.79
N GLY A 111 5.93 -3.80 -13.52
CA GLY A 111 6.03 -4.51 -14.78
C GLY A 111 5.45 -3.77 -15.99
N GLN A 112 4.97 -2.52 -15.82
CA GLN A 112 4.37 -1.70 -16.86
C GLN A 112 5.26 -0.49 -17.18
N ASP A 113 6.47 -0.74 -17.66
CA ASP A 113 7.49 0.30 -17.91
C ASP A 113 6.95 1.40 -18.82
N GLY A 114 7.09 2.64 -18.38
CA GLY A 114 6.61 3.81 -19.09
C GLY A 114 5.11 4.09 -18.97
N LEU A 115 4.33 3.18 -18.39
CA LEU A 115 2.88 3.32 -18.24
C LEU A 115 2.42 3.49 -16.80
N VAL A 116 3.16 2.95 -15.86
CA VAL A 116 2.82 2.97 -14.43
C VAL A 116 4.04 3.36 -13.63
N ILE A 117 3.85 4.15 -12.59
CA ILE A 117 4.92 4.50 -11.67
C ILE A 117 4.40 4.60 -10.24
N CYS A 118 5.09 3.94 -9.30
CA CYS A 118 4.82 4.01 -7.88
C CYS A 118 5.61 5.14 -7.23
N LYS A 119 4.93 5.96 -6.44
CA LYS A 119 5.53 7.06 -5.68
C LYS A 119 5.07 6.98 -4.24
N PRO A 120 5.84 6.36 -3.33
CA PRO A 120 5.53 6.45 -1.92
C PRO A 120 5.50 7.91 -1.48
N ARG A 121 4.42 8.33 -0.79
CA ARG A 121 4.20 9.72 -0.42
C ARG A 121 4.47 9.99 1.04
N SER A 122 4.03 9.11 1.91
CA SER A 122 4.16 9.28 3.34
C SER A 122 4.12 7.95 4.05
N ALA A 123 4.77 7.89 5.19
CA ALA A 123 4.68 6.77 6.10
C ALA A 123 4.77 7.28 7.53
N ALA A 124 4.05 6.67 8.44
CA ALA A 124 4.08 7.03 9.85
C ALA A 124 3.85 5.82 10.73
N PRO A 125 4.53 5.74 11.88
CA PRO A 125 4.24 4.71 12.84
C PRO A 125 2.90 4.98 13.51
N LEU A 126 2.15 3.93 13.79
CA LEU A 126 0.93 4.01 14.58
C LEU A 126 1.27 3.84 16.05
N SER A 127 1.03 4.88 16.84
CA SER A 127 1.29 4.89 18.28
C SER A 127 0.05 4.51 19.11
N ILE A 128 -0.80 3.66 18.55
CA ILE A 128 -2.03 3.27 19.22
C ILE A 128 -1.76 2.01 20.04
N VAL A 129 -2.10 2.07 21.32
CA VAL A 129 -2.14 0.89 22.19
C VAL A 129 -3.46 0.19 21.89
N TRP A 130 -3.40 -0.99 21.31
CA TRP A 130 -4.60 -1.72 20.94
C TRP A 130 -4.84 -2.85 21.91
N GLU A 131 -6.02 -2.85 22.48
CA GLU A 131 -6.49 -3.97 23.26
C GLU A 131 -6.61 -5.23 22.42
N ASP A 132 -7.00 -5.06 21.12
CA ASP A 132 -7.26 -6.16 20.21
C ASP A 132 -6.00 -6.67 19.47
N ALA A 133 -4.90 -5.94 19.50
CA ALA A 133 -3.63 -6.36 18.85
C ALA A 133 -2.44 -6.03 19.74
N PRO A 134 -2.37 -6.58 20.95
CA PRO A 134 -1.29 -6.28 21.88
C PRO A 134 0.05 -6.76 21.34
N GLY A 135 1.09 -5.94 21.55
CA GLY A 135 2.46 -6.29 21.18
C GLY A 135 2.76 -6.13 19.70
N ARG A 136 1.89 -5.49 18.92
CA ARG A 136 2.20 -5.20 17.52
C ARG A 136 2.76 -3.81 17.35
N ALA A 137 3.83 -3.73 16.55
CA ALA A 137 4.33 -2.49 16.00
C ALA A 137 3.83 -2.37 14.56
N VAL A 138 3.18 -1.25 14.23
CA VAL A 138 2.54 -1.06 12.92
C VAL A 138 2.95 0.28 12.33
N TRP A 139 3.26 0.29 11.05
CA TRP A 139 3.40 1.48 10.24
C TRP A 139 2.30 1.56 9.20
N THR A 140 1.87 2.76 8.86
CA THR A 140 1.06 3.00 7.67
C THR A 140 1.91 3.67 6.60
N MET A 141 1.67 3.32 5.35
CA MET A 141 2.32 3.97 4.21
C MET A 141 1.27 4.24 3.14
N THR A 142 1.31 5.45 2.57
CA THR A 142 0.50 5.80 1.41
C THR A 142 1.40 5.85 0.19
N VAL A 143 1.04 5.09 -0.83
CA VAL A 143 1.75 5.02 -2.10
C VAL A 143 0.82 5.53 -3.19
N GLU A 144 1.25 6.55 -3.91
CA GLU A 144 0.56 7.02 -5.11
C GLU A 144 1.05 6.22 -6.31
N VAL A 145 0.13 5.67 -7.08
CA VAL A 145 0.44 4.95 -8.31
C VAL A 145 -0.24 5.65 -9.46
N THR A 146 0.56 6.21 -10.36
CA THR A 146 0.06 6.93 -11.53
C THR A 146 0.11 6.04 -12.75
N SER A 147 -1.03 5.95 -13.46
CA SER A 147 -1.14 5.34 -14.78
C SER A 147 -1.23 6.44 -15.82
N PHE A 148 -0.37 6.37 -16.83
CA PHE A 148 -0.37 7.34 -17.92
C PHE A 148 -1.26 6.84 -19.05
N GLU A 149 -2.48 7.38 -19.14
CA GLU A 149 -3.46 7.07 -20.17
C GLU A 149 -3.47 8.19 -21.20
N THR A 150 -3.20 7.87 -22.43
CA THR A 150 -3.07 8.87 -23.52
C THR A 150 -4.12 8.76 -24.60
N GLU A 151 -4.98 7.74 -24.56
CA GLU A 151 -5.98 7.49 -25.60
C GLU A 151 -7.37 7.32 -25.01
N PHE A 152 -8.34 7.87 -25.70
CA PHE A 152 -9.76 7.77 -25.38
C PHE A 152 -10.53 7.23 -26.56
#